data_9b73223b8a36d41bdaceb1931ea8d530
#
_entry.id   9b73223b8a36d41bdaceb1931ea8d530
#
_cell.length_a   1.000
_cell.length_b   1.000
_cell.length_c   1.000
_cell.angle_alpha   90.00
_cell.angle_beta   90.00
_cell.angle_gamma   90.00
#
_symmetry.space_group_name_H-M   'P 1'
#
loop_
_entity.id
_entity.type
_entity.pdbx_description
1 polymer ?
#
loop_
_entity_poly.entity_id
_entity_poly.type
_entity_poly.pdbx_seq_one_letter_code
_entity_poly.pdbx_strand_id
1 'polypeptide(L)'
;MTNGNSSREIILDILLEILEKGGYSHIVLGQALSKYQYLDKQERAFISRTVEGTVEYTLQLDYVINSYSSVKVKKMKPVIRTLLRMSVYQILYMDRVPDSAVCNEAVKLAQKRKFTGLKGFVNGVLRNISRNKEQLKWPDDSVRYSMPSWILDMWKGTYGEETAVSMVKAFLKPSRTAVRCNLNRASKQEIMESLKNQVVTVEETPLSAAVLYLSKYDYLESLDAFAEG
;
A
#
# COMPACT_ATOMS: atom_id res chain seq x y z
N MET A 1 -23.88 6.88 18.69
CA MET A 1 -22.63 7.54 18.21
C MET A 1 -21.50 6.53 18.32
N THR A 2 -21.24 5.82 17.24
CA THR A 2 -20.20 4.79 17.21
C THR A 2 -18.82 5.46 17.21
N ASN A 3 -18.09 5.31 18.31
CA ASN A 3 -16.67 5.62 18.43
C ASN A 3 -15.85 4.64 17.54
N GLY A 4 -16.18 4.60 16.25
CA GLY A 4 -15.41 3.83 15.27
C GLY A 4 -14.07 4.50 15.05
N ASN A 5 -12.99 3.74 15.10
CA ASN A 5 -11.69 4.21 14.67
C ASN A 5 -11.80 4.70 13.22
N SER A 6 -11.28 5.89 12.90
CA SER A 6 -11.25 6.35 11.52
C SER A 6 -10.36 5.43 10.68
N SER A 7 -10.65 5.29 9.39
CA SER A 7 -9.84 4.46 8.47
C SER A 7 -8.35 4.78 8.57
N ARG A 8 -7.97 6.06 8.77
CA ARG A 8 -6.58 6.48 8.97
C ARG A 8 -5.97 6.01 10.29
N GLU A 9 -6.78 5.87 11.34
CA GLU A 9 -6.33 5.32 12.62
C GLU A 9 -6.06 3.82 12.50
N ILE A 10 -6.93 3.10 11.81
CA ILE A 10 -6.76 1.69 11.48
C ILE A 10 -5.46 1.49 10.66
N ILE A 11 -5.24 2.30 9.63
CA ILE A 11 -4.02 2.29 8.82
C ILE A 11 -2.78 2.49 9.68
N LEU A 12 -2.80 3.49 10.58
CA LEU A 12 -1.67 3.76 11.46
C LEU A 12 -1.35 2.56 12.35
N ASP A 13 -2.36 1.89 12.92
CA ASP A 13 -2.17 0.72 13.78
C ASP A 13 -1.60 -0.47 13.00
N ILE A 14 -2.11 -0.74 11.80
CA ILE A 14 -1.59 -1.77 10.90
C ILE A 14 -0.11 -1.49 10.55
N LEU A 15 0.20 -0.27 10.15
CA LEU A 15 1.56 0.11 9.79
C LEU A 15 2.53 0.09 10.96
N LEU A 16 2.10 0.41 12.17
CA LEU A 16 2.92 0.25 13.38
C LEU A 16 3.25 -1.22 13.65
N GLU A 17 2.29 -2.12 13.43
CA GLU A 17 2.54 -3.56 13.57
C GLU A 17 3.54 -4.07 12.52
N ILE A 18 3.40 -3.64 11.27
CA ILE A 18 4.27 -4.06 10.17
C ILE A 18 5.66 -3.44 10.29
N LEU A 19 5.75 -2.09 10.34
CA LEU A 19 7.01 -1.35 10.16
C LEU A 19 7.82 -1.23 11.46
N GLU A 20 7.18 -1.34 12.63
CA GLU A 20 7.85 -1.13 13.91
C GLU A 20 8.02 -2.41 14.73
N LYS A 21 7.11 -3.39 14.53
CA LYS A 21 7.15 -4.65 15.25
C LYS A 21 7.55 -5.85 14.36
N GLY A 22 7.69 -5.64 13.05
CA GLY A 22 8.14 -6.67 12.11
C GLY A 22 7.05 -7.68 11.72
N GLY A 23 5.78 -7.32 11.84
CA GLY A 23 4.67 -8.14 11.35
C GLY A 23 4.69 -8.31 9.84
N TYR A 24 4.32 -9.49 9.34
CA TYR A 24 4.21 -9.75 7.90
C TYR A 24 3.02 -8.99 7.31
N SER A 25 3.29 -8.14 6.32
CA SER A 25 2.30 -7.20 5.78
C SER A 25 1.01 -7.86 5.31
N HIS A 26 1.09 -8.97 4.58
CA HIS A 26 -0.08 -9.71 4.08
C HIS A 26 -0.91 -10.35 5.21
N ILE A 27 -0.26 -10.83 6.27
CA ILE A 27 -0.97 -11.42 7.43
C ILE A 27 -1.67 -10.33 8.23
N VAL A 28 -0.93 -9.27 8.60
CA VAL A 28 -1.48 -8.18 9.43
C VAL A 28 -2.62 -7.46 8.72
N LEU A 29 -2.45 -7.16 7.43
CA LEU A 29 -3.48 -6.52 6.62
C LEU A 29 -4.71 -7.43 6.43
N GLY A 30 -4.52 -8.70 6.12
CA GLY A 30 -5.61 -9.67 5.96
C GLY A 30 -6.44 -9.81 7.24
N GLN A 31 -5.80 -9.97 8.40
CA GLN A 31 -6.46 -10.01 9.71
C GLN A 31 -7.23 -8.73 10.03
N ALA A 32 -6.65 -7.56 9.71
CA ALA A 32 -7.33 -6.29 9.91
C ALA A 32 -8.55 -6.15 9.01
N LEU A 33 -8.45 -6.47 7.72
CA LEU A 33 -9.58 -6.41 6.79
C LEU A 33 -10.71 -7.38 7.19
N SER A 34 -10.38 -8.58 7.63
CA SER A 34 -11.35 -9.53 8.18
C SER A 34 -12.09 -8.98 9.40
N LYS A 35 -11.37 -8.30 10.31
CA LYS A 35 -11.96 -7.65 11.49
C LYS A 35 -12.87 -6.48 11.13
N TYR A 36 -12.54 -5.75 10.07
CA TYR A 36 -13.24 -4.52 9.65
C TYR A 36 -14.13 -4.74 8.42
N GLN A 37 -14.67 -5.94 8.21
CA GLN A 37 -15.58 -6.25 7.09
C GLN A 37 -16.86 -5.40 7.05
N TYR A 38 -17.26 -4.84 8.19
CA TYR A 38 -18.42 -3.94 8.28
C TYR A 38 -18.19 -2.56 7.65
N LEU A 39 -16.96 -2.21 7.32
CA LEU A 39 -16.63 -1.01 6.55
C LEU A 39 -17.05 -1.20 5.09
N ASP A 40 -17.41 -0.10 4.44
CA ASP A 40 -17.72 -0.16 3.02
C ASP A 40 -16.50 -0.51 2.15
N LYS A 41 -16.77 -0.88 0.90
CA LYS A 41 -15.72 -1.29 -0.05
C LYS A 41 -14.68 -0.19 -0.30
N GLN A 42 -15.11 1.08 -0.32
CA GLN A 42 -14.20 2.21 -0.58
C GLN A 42 -13.25 2.42 0.59
N GLU A 43 -13.75 2.31 1.82
CA GLU A 43 -12.93 2.41 3.04
C GLU A 43 -11.93 1.26 3.13
N ARG A 44 -12.35 0.02 2.86
CA ARG A 44 -11.43 -1.14 2.84
C ARG A 44 -10.36 -0.98 1.76
N ALA A 45 -10.74 -0.55 0.55
CA ALA A 45 -9.78 -0.27 -0.53
C ALA A 45 -8.82 0.86 -0.19
N PHE A 46 -9.28 1.92 0.50
CA PHE A 46 -8.44 3.00 0.98
C PHE A 46 -7.43 2.51 2.02
N ILE A 47 -7.86 1.65 2.96
CA ILE A 47 -6.98 1.05 3.96
C ILE A 47 -5.92 0.20 3.27
N SER A 48 -6.30 -0.77 2.42
CA SER A 48 -5.37 -1.66 1.72
C SER A 48 -4.35 -0.87 0.91
N ARG A 49 -4.82 0.03 0.04
CA ARG A 49 -3.94 0.83 -0.82
C ARG A 49 -2.96 1.69 -0.03
N THR A 50 -3.41 2.30 1.08
CA THR A 50 -2.52 3.15 1.89
C THR A 50 -1.50 2.32 2.66
N VAL A 51 -1.89 1.16 3.20
CA VAL A 51 -0.97 0.27 3.92
C VAL A 51 0.06 -0.30 2.96
N GLU A 52 -0.38 -0.97 1.89
CA GLU A 52 0.50 -1.61 0.91
C GLU A 52 1.47 -0.61 0.30
N GLY A 53 0.97 0.51 -0.20
CA GLY A 53 1.83 1.52 -0.79
C GLY A 53 2.77 2.19 0.21
N THR A 54 2.38 2.40 1.47
CA THR A 54 3.30 2.93 2.49
C THR A 54 4.45 1.96 2.77
N VAL A 55 4.17 0.66 2.80
CA VAL A 55 5.21 -0.38 2.98
C VAL A 55 6.11 -0.44 1.75
N GLU A 56 5.53 -0.50 0.56
CA GLU A 56 6.25 -0.60 -0.72
C GLU A 56 7.18 0.59 -0.96
N TYR A 57 6.68 1.81 -0.75
CA TYR A 57 7.43 3.03 -1.01
C TYR A 57 8.25 3.54 0.20
N THR A 58 8.47 2.74 1.24
CA THR A 58 9.10 3.18 2.50
C THR A 58 10.44 3.91 2.29
N LEU A 59 11.32 3.44 1.40
CA LEU A 59 12.62 4.08 1.14
C LEU A 59 12.45 5.47 0.51
N GLN A 60 11.54 5.60 -0.45
CA GLN A 60 11.19 6.89 -1.03
C GLN A 60 10.62 7.85 0.00
N LEU A 61 9.64 7.36 0.79
CA LEU A 61 8.96 8.17 1.80
C LEU A 61 9.95 8.68 2.85
N ASP A 62 10.88 7.83 3.29
CA ASP A 62 11.93 8.22 4.23
C ASP A 62 12.89 9.25 3.64
N TYR A 63 13.25 9.12 2.37
CA TYR A 63 14.05 10.12 1.66
C TYR A 63 13.33 11.47 1.61
N VAL A 64 12.07 11.48 1.20
CA VAL A 64 11.26 12.71 1.10
C VAL A 64 11.12 13.37 2.48
N ILE A 65 10.74 12.60 3.51
CA ILE A 65 10.62 13.14 4.87
C ILE A 65 11.97 13.71 5.33
N ASN A 66 13.08 13.01 5.10
CA ASN A 66 14.41 13.45 5.46
C ASN A 66 14.87 14.73 4.73
N SER A 67 14.36 14.99 3.53
CA SER A 67 14.68 16.18 2.72
C SER A 67 13.95 17.43 3.21
N TYR A 68 12.77 17.26 3.81
CA TYR A 68 11.91 18.37 4.24
C TYR A 68 11.72 18.49 5.76
N SER A 69 12.41 17.65 6.53
CA SER A 69 12.35 17.62 8.00
C SER A 69 13.71 17.95 8.62
N SER A 70 13.70 18.75 9.67
CA SER A 70 14.90 19.02 10.50
C SER A 70 15.33 17.80 11.33
N VAL A 71 14.42 16.84 11.55
CA VAL A 71 14.68 15.59 12.28
C VAL A 71 14.68 14.42 11.32
N LYS A 72 15.74 13.63 11.32
CA LYS A 72 15.82 12.42 10.49
C LYS A 72 14.83 11.35 10.96
N VAL A 73 14.19 10.64 10.02
CA VAL A 73 13.18 9.61 10.27
C VAL A 73 13.64 8.59 11.34
N LYS A 74 14.89 8.14 11.28
CA LYS A 74 15.48 7.19 12.24
C LYS A 74 15.48 7.71 13.69
N LYS A 75 15.45 9.03 13.90
CA LYS A 75 15.43 9.67 15.22
C LYS A 75 14.01 9.99 15.71
N MET A 76 13.00 9.82 14.88
CA MET A 76 11.62 10.11 15.25
C MET A 76 11.02 9.00 16.10
N LYS A 77 10.03 9.36 16.93
CA LYS A 77 9.20 8.37 17.64
C LYS A 77 8.45 7.50 16.62
N PRO A 78 8.32 6.17 16.87
CA PRO A 78 7.67 5.24 15.94
C PRO A 78 6.32 5.73 15.39
N VAL A 79 5.43 6.19 16.27
CA VAL A 79 4.11 6.71 15.86
C VAL A 79 4.24 7.91 14.91
N ILE A 80 5.17 8.83 15.15
CA ILE A 80 5.33 10.03 14.32
C ILE A 80 5.93 9.70 12.96
N ARG A 81 6.97 8.85 12.89
CA ARG A 81 7.56 8.47 11.60
C ARG A 81 6.58 7.66 10.75
N THR A 82 5.82 6.75 11.35
CA THR A 82 4.81 5.97 10.64
C THR A 82 3.65 6.85 10.17
N LEU A 83 3.20 7.79 11.01
CA LEU A 83 2.19 8.77 10.65
C LEU A 83 2.65 9.66 9.48
N LEU A 84 3.90 10.12 9.49
CA LEU A 84 4.45 10.89 8.37
C LEU A 84 4.56 10.06 7.10
N ARG A 85 5.06 8.80 7.17
CA ARG A 85 5.14 7.90 6.01
C ARG A 85 3.79 7.72 5.34
N MET A 86 2.74 7.31 6.08
CA MET A 86 1.41 7.12 5.51
C MET A 86 0.79 8.41 4.96
N SER A 87 1.12 9.55 5.55
CA SER A 87 0.62 10.84 5.08
C SER A 87 1.33 11.28 3.81
N VAL A 88 2.66 11.13 3.76
CA VAL A 88 3.44 11.44 2.55
C VAL A 88 3.05 10.53 1.38
N TYR A 89 2.79 9.25 1.63
CA TYR A 89 2.23 8.36 0.62
C TYR A 89 0.92 8.89 0.04
N GLN A 90 -0.02 9.30 0.89
CA GLN A 90 -1.29 9.89 0.43
C GLN A 90 -1.06 11.16 -0.40
N ILE A 91 -0.14 12.04 0.00
CA ILE A 91 0.18 13.29 -0.71
C ILE A 91 0.80 13.02 -2.09
N LEU A 92 1.65 11.99 -2.22
CA LEU A 92 2.40 11.73 -3.45
C LEU A 92 1.68 10.80 -4.43
N TYR A 93 0.86 9.87 -3.94
CA TYR A 93 0.35 8.74 -4.75
C TYR A 93 -1.16 8.55 -4.72
N MET A 94 -1.90 9.42 -4.02
CA MET A 94 -3.36 9.31 -3.92
C MET A 94 -4.06 10.60 -4.39
N ASP A 95 -4.13 10.81 -5.69
CA ASP A 95 -4.65 12.05 -6.33
C ASP A 95 -6.07 12.44 -5.88
N ARG A 96 -6.88 11.47 -5.48
CA ARG A 96 -8.24 11.73 -5.00
C ARG A 96 -8.33 12.19 -3.55
N VAL A 97 -7.20 12.25 -2.85
CA VAL A 97 -7.13 12.67 -1.45
C VAL A 97 -6.51 14.07 -1.38
N PRO A 98 -7.26 15.13 -1.03
CA PRO A 98 -6.71 16.46 -0.95
C PRO A 98 -5.58 16.56 0.08
N ASP A 99 -4.44 17.17 -0.29
CA ASP A 99 -3.28 17.33 0.58
C ASP A 99 -3.64 18.03 1.90
N SER A 100 -4.54 19.01 1.85
CA SER A 100 -5.01 19.73 3.05
C SER A 100 -5.74 18.81 4.03
N ALA A 101 -6.53 17.85 3.51
CA ALA A 101 -7.21 16.86 4.33
C ALA A 101 -6.21 15.90 4.99
N VAL A 102 -5.18 15.46 4.23
CA VAL A 102 -4.09 14.62 4.78
C VAL A 102 -3.38 15.32 5.92
N CYS A 103 -2.96 16.58 5.73
CA CYS A 103 -2.28 17.37 6.77
C CYS A 103 -3.14 17.53 8.03
N ASN A 104 -4.42 17.85 7.87
CA ASN A 104 -5.34 18.05 8.99
C ASN A 104 -5.57 16.77 9.78
N GLU A 105 -5.82 15.66 9.09
CA GLU A 105 -6.03 14.35 9.75
C GLU A 105 -4.75 13.84 10.43
N ALA A 106 -3.59 14.05 9.85
CA ALA A 106 -2.31 13.71 10.49
C ALA A 106 -2.11 14.46 11.82
N VAL A 107 -2.45 15.76 11.86
CA VAL A 107 -2.40 16.56 13.09
C VAL A 107 -3.37 16.01 14.14
N LYS A 108 -4.60 15.70 13.76
CA LYS A 108 -5.60 15.11 14.67
C LYS A 108 -5.12 13.77 15.24
N LEU A 109 -4.56 12.89 14.39
CA LEU A 109 -4.02 11.61 14.82
C LEU A 109 -2.82 11.78 15.77
N ALA A 110 -1.90 12.70 15.50
CA ALA A 110 -0.80 13.01 16.41
C ALA A 110 -1.32 13.42 17.80
N GLN A 111 -2.36 14.26 17.85
CA GLN A 111 -3.00 14.65 19.11
C GLN A 111 -3.67 13.48 19.81
N LYS A 112 -4.47 12.68 19.07
CA LYS A 112 -5.15 11.48 19.59
C LYS A 112 -4.17 10.45 20.19
N ARG A 113 -3.00 10.33 19.57
CA ARG A 113 -1.90 9.45 20.03
C ARG A 113 -1.01 10.09 21.12
N LYS A 114 -1.47 11.16 21.75
CA LYS A 114 -0.79 11.87 22.85
C LYS A 114 0.52 12.58 22.45
N PHE A 115 0.69 12.91 21.17
CA PHE A 115 1.81 13.69 20.65
C PHE A 115 1.43 15.15 20.34
N THR A 116 0.60 15.77 21.16
CA THR A 116 0.09 17.15 20.97
C THR A 116 1.23 18.16 20.78
N GLY A 117 2.35 18.02 21.50
CA GLY A 117 3.52 18.87 21.35
C GLY A 117 4.20 18.79 19.98
N LEU A 118 3.96 17.71 19.20
CA LEU A 118 4.54 17.52 17.87
C LEU A 118 3.58 17.88 16.71
N LYS A 119 2.37 18.37 17.00
CA LYS A 119 1.40 18.76 15.97
C LYS A 119 1.93 19.79 14.98
N GLY A 120 2.66 20.79 15.47
CA GLY A 120 3.27 21.84 14.63
C GLY A 120 4.37 21.27 13.72
N PHE A 121 5.19 20.36 14.26
CA PHE A 121 6.21 19.64 13.49
C PHE A 121 5.60 18.79 12.37
N VAL A 122 4.61 17.95 12.69
CA VAL A 122 3.91 17.11 11.70
C VAL A 122 3.29 17.97 10.60
N ASN A 123 2.55 19.01 10.97
CA ASN A 123 1.93 19.92 9.99
C ASN A 123 2.98 20.65 9.12
N GLY A 124 4.05 21.13 9.74
CA GLY A 124 5.13 21.84 9.03
C GLY A 124 5.81 20.96 7.98
N VAL A 125 6.18 19.72 8.34
CA VAL A 125 6.80 18.77 7.42
C VAL A 125 5.85 18.45 6.26
N LEU A 126 4.59 18.06 6.54
CA LEU A 126 3.64 17.64 5.51
C LEU A 126 3.29 18.79 4.55
N ARG A 127 3.07 20.01 5.06
CA ARG A 127 2.79 21.16 4.20
C ARG A 127 3.99 21.57 3.35
N ASN A 128 5.21 21.43 3.87
CA ASN A 128 6.43 21.69 3.09
C ASN A 128 6.56 20.66 1.95
N ILE A 129 6.34 19.38 2.22
CA ILE A 129 6.33 18.34 1.19
C ILE A 129 5.25 18.60 0.14
N SER A 130 4.02 18.89 0.57
CA SER A 130 2.89 19.15 -0.34
C SER A 130 3.16 20.30 -1.31
N ARG A 131 3.82 21.38 -0.84
CA ARG A 131 4.15 22.55 -1.68
C ARG A 131 5.27 22.28 -2.69
N ASN A 132 6.15 21.32 -2.40
CA ASN A 132 7.35 21.07 -3.19
C ASN A 132 7.33 19.70 -3.88
N LYS A 133 6.23 18.96 -3.84
CA LYS A 133 6.15 17.59 -4.38
C LYS A 133 6.51 17.49 -5.86
N GLU A 134 6.18 18.50 -6.66
CA GLU A 134 6.50 18.56 -8.09
C GLU A 134 8.00 18.80 -8.37
N GLN A 135 8.77 19.23 -7.38
CA GLN A 135 10.20 19.51 -7.50
C GLN A 135 11.07 18.36 -6.96
N LEU A 136 10.45 17.24 -6.54
CA LEU A 136 11.16 16.10 -6.01
C LEU A 136 12.12 15.50 -7.05
N LYS A 137 13.37 15.29 -6.62
CA LYS A 137 14.39 14.58 -7.40
C LYS A 137 14.87 13.39 -6.62
N TRP A 138 15.05 12.29 -7.29
CA TRP A 138 15.54 11.06 -6.69
C TRP A 138 17.06 10.99 -6.79
N PRO A 139 17.78 10.67 -5.71
CA PRO A 139 19.25 10.66 -5.70
C PRO A 139 19.82 9.50 -6.53
N ASP A 140 19.13 8.38 -6.55
CA ASP A 140 19.52 7.15 -7.25
C ASP A 140 18.31 6.26 -7.53
N ASP A 141 18.52 5.16 -8.22
CA ASP A 141 17.47 4.20 -8.58
C ASP A 141 16.94 3.42 -7.36
N SER A 142 17.76 3.18 -6.33
CA SER A 142 17.33 2.51 -5.10
C SER A 142 16.20 3.30 -4.43
N VAL A 143 16.40 4.59 -4.23
CA VAL A 143 15.38 5.48 -3.67
C VAL A 143 14.24 5.66 -4.66
N ARG A 144 14.53 5.89 -5.96
CA ARG A 144 13.52 6.13 -7.00
C ARG A 144 12.52 4.99 -7.13
N TYR A 145 12.98 3.76 -6.99
CA TYR A 145 12.13 2.56 -7.13
C TYR A 145 11.85 1.88 -5.79
N SER A 146 12.22 2.52 -4.68
CA SER A 146 12.05 1.98 -3.31
C SER A 146 12.58 0.55 -3.15
N MET A 147 13.68 0.22 -3.85
CA MET A 147 14.34 -1.07 -3.81
C MET A 147 15.65 -0.96 -3.04
N PRO A 148 15.92 -1.83 -2.03
CA PRO A 148 17.21 -1.83 -1.35
C PRO A 148 18.39 -1.91 -2.32
N SER A 149 19.42 -1.06 -2.12
CA SER A 149 20.55 -0.94 -3.03
C SER A 149 21.24 -2.30 -3.27
N TRP A 150 21.43 -3.12 -2.23
CA TRP A 150 22.07 -4.41 -2.35
C TRP A 150 21.32 -5.38 -3.28
N ILE A 151 19.97 -5.33 -3.32
CA ILE A 151 19.18 -6.13 -4.28
C ILE A 151 19.37 -5.60 -5.70
N LEU A 152 19.28 -4.28 -5.85
CA LEU A 152 19.45 -3.65 -7.15
C LEU A 152 20.86 -3.91 -7.73
N ASP A 153 21.89 -3.79 -6.90
CA ASP A 153 23.28 -4.06 -7.30
C ASP A 153 23.49 -5.54 -7.68
N MET A 154 22.92 -6.47 -6.91
CA MET A 154 22.92 -7.89 -7.23
C MET A 154 22.24 -8.16 -8.58
N TRP A 155 21.09 -7.56 -8.85
CA TRP A 155 20.41 -7.73 -10.14
C TRP A 155 21.15 -7.07 -11.29
N LYS A 156 21.74 -5.88 -11.10
CA LYS A 156 22.61 -5.24 -12.11
C LYS A 156 23.79 -6.12 -12.46
N GLY A 157 24.43 -6.75 -11.47
CA GLY A 157 25.55 -7.68 -11.68
C GLY A 157 25.14 -8.97 -12.40
N THR A 158 23.92 -9.46 -12.18
CA THR A 158 23.46 -10.74 -12.76
C THR A 158 22.81 -10.57 -14.14
N TYR A 159 21.97 -9.53 -14.32
CA TYR A 159 21.13 -9.37 -15.50
C TYR A 159 21.47 -8.14 -16.36
N GLY A 160 22.44 -7.35 -15.93
CA GLY A 160 22.76 -6.05 -16.53
C GLY A 160 21.84 -4.91 -16.07
N GLU A 161 22.32 -3.68 -16.27
CA GLU A 161 21.65 -2.48 -15.72
C GLU A 161 20.25 -2.26 -16.28
N GLU A 162 20.08 -2.36 -17.59
CA GLU A 162 18.80 -2.13 -18.27
C GLU A 162 17.72 -3.11 -17.79
N THR A 163 18.07 -4.39 -17.71
CA THR A 163 17.16 -5.44 -17.23
C THR A 163 16.80 -5.23 -15.77
N ALA A 164 17.78 -4.96 -14.90
CA ALA A 164 17.55 -4.71 -13.48
C ALA A 164 16.61 -3.52 -13.26
N VAL A 165 16.81 -2.41 -13.98
CA VAL A 165 15.92 -1.24 -13.92
C VAL A 165 14.52 -1.57 -14.45
N SER A 166 14.40 -2.38 -15.50
CA SER A 166 13.09 -2.85 -16.00
C SER A 166 12.36 -3.70 -14.96
N MET A 167 13.07 -4.59 -14.24
CA MET A 167 12.52 -5.42 -13.17
C MET A 167 11.95 -4.55 -12.03
N VAL A 168 12.72 -3.61 -11.49
CA VAL A 168 12.23 -2.76 -10.38
C VAL A 168 11.06 -1.88 -10.79
N LYS A 169 11.02 -1.40 -12.04
CA LYS A 169 9.85 -0.70 -12.58
C LYS A 169 8.61 -1.60 -12.65
N ALA A 170 8.80 -2.88 -12.97
CA ALA A 170 7.69 -3.84 -13.04
C ALA A 170 7.09 -4.11 -11.67
N PHE A 171 7.89 -4.16 -10.61
CA PHE A 171 7.42 -4.35 -9.23
C PHE A 171 6.51 -3.22 -8.74
N LEU A 172 6.73 -1.98 -9.20
CA LEU A 172 5.89 -0.83 -8.82
C LEU A 172 4.60 -0.69 -9.63
N LYS A 173 4.39 -1.56 -10.63
CA LYS A 173 3.14 -1.56 -11.38
C LYS A 173 2.07 -2.34 -10.62
N PRO A 174 0.79 -1.88 -10.64
CA PRO A 174 -0.31 -2.65 -10.08
C PRO A 174 -0.33 -4.06 -10.68
N SER A 175 -0.26 -5.06 -9.83
CA SER A 175 -0.40 -6.45 -10.26
C SER A 175 -1.87 -6.79 -10.49
N ARG A 176 -2.12 -7.66 -11.48
CA ARG A 176 -3.46 -8.25 -11.66
C ARG A 176 -3.63 -9.38 -10.67
N THR A 177 -4.82 -9.56 -10.15
CA THR A 177 -5.14 -10.74 -9.36
C THR A 177 -5.20 -11.95 -10.29
N ALA A 178 -4.26 -12.86 -10.14
CA ALA A 178 -4.21 -14.10 -10.88
C ALA A 178 -4.70 -15.25 -10.01
N VAL A 179 -5.61 -16.06 -10.54
CA VAL A 179 -6.11 -17.28 -9.89
C VAL A 179 -5.84 -18.48 -10.78
N ARG A 180 -5.51 -19.61 -10.18
CA ARG A 180 -5.34 -20.89 -10.87
C ARG A 180 -6.61 -21.72 -10.71
N CYS A 181 -7.20 -22.12 -11.85
CA CYS A 181 -8.35 -23.01 -11.88
C CYS A 181 -7.96 -24.42 -11.42
N ASN A 182 -8.73 -25.01 -10.53
CA ASN A 182 -8.59 -26.41 -10.15
C ASN A 182 -9.35 -27.30 -11.15
N LEU A 183 -8.69 -27.61 -12.27
CA LEU A 183 -9.30 -28.38 -13.37
C LEU A 183 -9.62 -29.85 -13.03
N ASN A 184 -9.22 -30.33 -11.84
CA ASN A 184 -9.61 -31.61 -11.33
C ASN A 184 -11.02 -31.61 -10.72
N ARG A 185 -11.56 -30.42 -10.39
CA ARG A 185 -12.89 -30.28 -9.78
C ARG A 185 -13.94 -29.76 -10.74
N ALA A 186 -13.59 -28.78 -11.56
CA ALA A 186 -14.51 -28.19 -12.53
C ALA A 186 -13.77 -27.78 -13.80
N SER A 187 -14.47 -27.73 -14.91
CA SER A 187 -13.91 -27.20 -16.15
C SER A 187 -13.65 -25.69 -16.03
N LYS A 188 -12.71 -25.18 -16.81
CA LYS A 188 -12.43 -23.76 -16.86
C LYS A 188 -13.67 -22.91 -17.19
N GLN A 189 -14.53 -23.44 -18.06
CA GLN A 189 -15.77 -22.78 -18.48
C GLN A 189 -16.76 -22.64 -17.32
N GLU A 190 -16.99 -23.70 -16.56
CA GLU A 190 -17.86 -23.69 -15.37
C GLU A 190 -17.35 -22.67 -14.32
N ILE A 191 -16.03 -22.65 -14.05
CA ILE A 191 -15.41 -21.70 -13.15
C ILE A 191 -15.62 -20.26 -13.65
N MET A 192 -15.41 -20.00 -14.96
CA MET A 192 -15.61 -18.68 -15.54
C MET A 192 -17.07 -18.23 -15.48
N GLU A 193 -18.02 -19.12 -15.69
CA GLU A 193 -19.46 -18.84 -15.59
C GLU A 193 -19.86 -18.53 -14.14
N SER A 194 -19.40 -19.31 -13.17
CA SER A 194 -19.62 -19.04 -11.74
C SER A 194 -19.12 -17.66 -11.35
N LEU A 195 -17.89 -17.30 -11.74
CA LEU A 195 -17.31 -15.99 -11.46
C LEU A 195 -18.08 -14.84 -12.14
N LYS A 196 -18.48 -15.01 -13.41
CA LYS A 196 -19.26 -14.01 -14.14
C LYS A 196 -20.65 -13.79 -13.54
N ASN A 197 -21.31 -14.83 -13.06
CA ASN A 197 -22.61 -14.75 -12.38
C ASN A 197 -22.54 -13.91 -11.11
N GLN A 198 -21.37 -13.83 -10.47
CA GLN A 198 -21.08 -12.96 -9.32
C GLN A 198 -20.52 -11.59 -9.72
N VAL A 199 -20.69 -11.18 -10.98
CA VAL A 199 -20.28 -9.88 -11.54
C VAL A 199 -18.75 -9.63 -11.51
N VAL A 200 -17.96 -10.71 -11.44
CA VAL A 200 -16.50 -10.62 -11.54
C VAL A 200 -16.10 -10.47 -13.01
N THR A 201 -15.19 -9.55 -13.29
CA THR A 201 -14.58 -9.47 -14.62
C THR A 201 -13.46 -10.51 -14.71
N VAL A 202 -13.56 -11.41 -15.67
CA VAL A 202 -12.63 -12.53 -15.89
C VAL A 202 -11.94 -12.36 -17.24
N GLU A 203 -10.61 -12.39 -17.25
CA GLU A 203 -9.79 -12.34 -18.45
C GLU A 203 -8.88 -13.56 -18.52
N GLU A 204 -8.75 -14.16 -19.70
CA GLU A 204 -7.78 -15.23 -19.94
C GLU A 204 -6.36 -14.67 -20.09
N THR A 205 -5.38 -15.49 -19.78
CA THR A 205 -3.97 -15.14 -19.94
C THR A 205 -3.27 -16.08 -20.91
N PRO A 206 -2.36 -15.59 -21.76
CA PRO A 206 -1.56 -16.45 -22.62
C PRO A 206 -0.51 -17.27 -21.86
N LEU A 207 -0.26 -16.94 -20.59
CA LEU A 207 0.78 -17.58 -19.77
C LEU A 207 0.43 -19.04 -19.40
N SER A 208 -0.86 -19.35 -19.22
CA SER A 208 -1.33 -20.70 -18.88
C SER A 208 -2.82 -20.84 -19.14
N ALA A 209 -3.21 -21.98 -19.72
CA ALA A 209 -4.63 -22.33 -19.93
C ALA A 209 -5.41 -22.46 -18.62
N ALA A 210 -4.75 -22.75 -17.51
CA ALA A 210 -5.38 -22.93 -16.19
C ALA A 210 -5.40 -21.64 -15.35
N VAL A 211 -4.93 -20.49 -15.87
CA VAL A 211 -4.87 -19.23 -15.11
C VAL A 211 -5.88 -18.24 -15.68
N LEU A 212 -6.55 -17.52 -14.77
CA LEU A 212 -7.46 -16.42 -15.07
C LEU A 212 -7.01 -15.17 -14.32
N TYR A 213 -7.16 -14.00 -14.93
CA TYR A 213 -7.06 -12.71 -14.25
C TYR A 213 -8.45 -12.26 -13.82
N LEU A 214 -8.56 -11.83 -12.56
CA LEU A 214 -9.80 -11.35 -11.97
C LEU A 214 -9.73 -9.85 -11.68
N SER A 215 -10.86 -9.18 -11.86
CA SER A 215 -11.07 -7.78 -11.43
C SER A 215 -12.55 -7.54 -11.11
N LYS A 216 -12.84 -6.40 -10.45
CA LYS A 216 -14.18 -5.99 -10.04
C LYS A 216 -14.88 -6.92 -9.04
N TYR A 217 -14.14 -7.75 -8.32
CA TYR A 217 -14.67 -8.49 -7.17
C TYR A 217 -14.55 -7.67 -5.88
N ASP A 218 -15.26 -8.09 -4.83
CA ASP A 218 -15.15 -7.43 -3.51
C ASP A 218 -14.13 -8.17 -2.62
N TYR A 219 -14.31 -9.46 -2.44
CA TYR A 219 -13.49 -10.29 -1.58
C TYR A 219 -13.38 -11.69 -2.19
N LEU A 220 -12.16 -12.21 -2.37
CA LEU A 220 -11.97 -13.48 -3.10
C LEU A 220 -12.66 -14.66 -2.42
N GLU A 221 -12.56 -14.74 -1.10
CA GLU A 221 -13.14 -15.82 -0.31
C GLU A 221 -14.67 -15.81 -0.28
N SER A 222 -15.33 -14.76 -0.73
CA SER A 222 -16.80 -14.70 -0.88
C SER A 222 -17.28 -15.21 -2.24
N LEU A 223 -16.35 -15.55 -3.13
CA LEU A 223 -16.71 -16.10 -4.44
C LEU A 223 -16.98 -17.61 -4.34
N ASP A 224 -18.10 -18.06 -4.90
CA ASP A 224 -18.53 -19.48 -4.85
C ASP A 224 -17.45 -20.40 -5.40
N ALA A 225 -16.85 -20.03 -6.54
CA ALA A 225 -15.75 -20.78 -7.14
C ALA A 225 -14.50 -20.88 -6.23
N PHE A 226 -14.35 -20.01 -5.24
CA PHE A 226 -13.27 -20.06 -4.24
C PHE A 226 -13.65 -20.92 -3.04
N ALA A 227 -14.92 -20.88 -2.62
CA ALA A 227 -15.43 -21.67 -1.50
C ALA A 227 -15.52 -23.17 -1.87
N GLU A 228 -15.79 -23.46 -3.12
CA GLU A 228 -15.89 -24.81 -3.65
C GLU A 228 -14.52 -25.44 -4.00
N GLY A 229 -13.45 -24.64 -4.08
CA GLY A 229 -12.05 -25.05 -4.30
C GLY A 229 -11.66 -25.32 -5.70
#